data_adf0d19d37dbe819a099e6be6c946448
#
_entry.id   adf0d19d37dbe819a099e6be6c946448
#
_cell.length_a   1.000
_cell.length_b   1.000
_cell.length_c   1.000
_cell.angle_alpha   90.00
_cell.angle_beta   90.00
_cell.angle_gamma   90.00
#
_symmetry.space_group_name_H-M   'P 1'
#
loop_
_entity.id
_entity.type
_entity.pdbx_description
1 polymer ?
#
loop_
_entity_poly.entity_id
_entity_poly.type
_entity_poly.pdbx_seq_one_letter_code
_entity_poly.pdbx_strand_id
1 'polypeptide(L)'
;SFNESTLLIIIVLMFIGGSPGSCASDIKTTTFTVIFFSIYSKIIGKNNSQLFKRTFSKDTLNKSVILIISALILLFICVFMLLSILENHHYIKELNNYFFKILFEAVSAFGTVGLSLGITSFLSTGAKIIVILLMFLGRIGLLTFALIILDANEKIEYSYPEEDLMIG
;
A
#
# COMPACT_ATOMS: atom_id res chain seq x y z
N SER A 1 1.98 -26.73 9.30
CA SER A 1 2.82 -25.51 9.38
C SER A 1 3.38 -25.22 8.00
N PHE A 2 3.13 -24.03 7.49
CA PHE A 2 3.72 -23.58 6.22
C PHE A 2 5.24 -23.38 6.42
N ASN A 3 6.01 -23.70 5.37
CA ASN A 3 7.43 -23.43 5.35
C ASN A 3 7.66 -21.90 5.23
N GLU A 4 8.73 -21.36 5.79
CA GLU A 4 9.04 -19.92 5.77
C GLU A 4 9.08 -19.35 4.36
N SER A 5 9.64 -20.10 3.41
CA SER A 5 9.66 -19.72 1.99
C SER A 5 8.25 -19.57 1.41
N THR A 6 7.33 -20.46 1.78
CA THR A 6 5.92 -20.39 1.34
C THR A 6 5.23 -19.17 1.93
N LEU A 7 5.47 -18.87 3.20
CA LEU A 7 4.92 -17.69 3.87
C LEU A 7 5.38 -16.40 3.20
N LEU A 8 6.66 -16.29 2.84
CA LEU A 8 7.20 -15.13 2.12
C LEU A 8 6.52 -14.93 0.77
N ILE A 9 6.35 -16.01 -0.01
CA ILE A 9 5.68 -15.92 -1.32
C ILE A 9 4.23 -15.44 -1.13
N ILE A 10 3.51 -15.99 -0.16
CA ILE A 10 2.12 -15.58 0.11
C ILE A 10 2.07 -14.10 0.54
N ILE A 11 2.97 -13.64 1.41
CA ILE A 11 3.06 -12.24 1.84
C ILE A 11 3.25 -11.31 0.63
N VAL A 12 4.16 -11.64 -0.28
CA VAL A 12 4.40 -10.86 -1.49
C VAL A 12 3.16 -10.84 -2.39
N LEU A 13 2.51 -11.98 -2.58
CA LEU A 13 1.28 -12.07 -3.39
C LEU A 13 0.13 -11.27 -2.76
N MET A 14 -0.03 -11.30 -1.43
CA MET A 14 -1.03 -10.51 -0.72
C MET A 14 -0.77 -8.99 -0.86
N PHE A 15 0.52 -8.59 -0.85
CA PHE A 15 0.90 -7.19 -1.01
C PHE A 15 0.63 -6.66 -2.43
N ILE A 16 0.76 -7.49 -3.46
CA ILE A 16 0.47 -7.09 -4.86
C ILE A 16 -1.02 -6.79 -5.06
N GLY A 17 -1.89 -7.25 -4.16
CA GLY A 17 -3.32 -6.95 -4.18
C GLY A 17 -4.09 -7.56 -5.35
N GLY A 18 -5.31 -7.03 -5.57
CA GLY A 18 -6.22 -7.55 -6.59
C GLY A 18 -6.19 -6.83 -7.93
N SER A 19 -7.00 -7.33 -8.86
CA SER A 19 -7.19 -6.73 -10.18
C SER A 19 -7.94 -5.39 -10.10
N PRO A 20 -7.80 -4.51 -11.10
CA PRO A 20 -8.58 -3.29 -11.20
C PRO A 20 -10.08 -3.60 -11.19
N GLY A 21 -10.83 -2.92 -10.32
CA GLY A 21 -12.26 -3.16 -10.12
C GLY A 21 -12.61 -4.15 -9.00
N SER A 22 -11.62 -4.83 -8.40
CA SER A 22 -11.86 -5.63 -7.19
C SER A 22 -11.94 -4.74 -5.96
N CYS A 23 -12.63 -5.24 -4.91
CA CYS A 23 -12.68 -4.58 -3.59
C CYS A 23 -11.38 -4.78 -2.77
N ALA A 24 -10.32 -5.31 -3.38
CA ALA A 24 -9.03 -5.47 -2.74
C ALA A 24 -8.34 -4.10 -2.56
N SER A 25 -7.29 -4.09 -1.74
CA SER A 25 -6.47 -2.92 -1.39
C SER A 25 -6.20 -1.95 -2.55
N ASP A 26 -5.84 -0.74 -2.20
CA ASP A 26 -5.49 0.37 -3.12
C ASP A 26 -4.30 0.02 -4.04
N ILE A 27 -3.41 -0.85 -3.60
CA ILE A 27 -2.30 -1.35 -4.44
C ILE A 27 -2.84 -2.42 -5.38
N LYS A 28 -3.08 -2.02 -6.63
CA LYS A 28 -3.59 -2.91 -7.68
C LYS A 28 -2.45 -3.52 -8.48
N THR A 29 -2.72 -4.65 -9.11
CA THR A 29 -1.78 -5.29 -10.05
C THR A 29 -1.31 -4.33 -11.15
N THR A 30 -2.15 -3.37 -11.56
CA THR A 30 -1.79 -2.32 -12.52
C THR A 30 -0.67 -1.42 -12.02
N THR A 31 -0.66 -1.06 -10.73
CA THR A 31 0.39 -0.23 -10.13
C THR A 31 1.76 -0.92 -10.21
N PHE A 32 1.80 -2.21 -9.88
CA PHE A 32 3.00 -3.03 -10.04
C PHE A 32 3.42 -3.18 -11.49
N THR A 33 2.46 -3.43 -12.39
CA THR A 33 2.73 -3.55 -13.82
C THR A 33 3.37 -2.29 -14.37
N VAL A 34 2.82 -1.12 -14.06
CA VAL A 34 3.35 0.18 -14.52
C VAL A 34 4.79 0.39 -14.04
N ILE A 35 5.09 0.09 -12.77
CA ILE A 35 6.44 0.24 -12.22
C ILE A 35 7.40 -0.77 -12.83
N PHE A 36 7.01 -2.05 -12.90
CA PHE A 36 7.84 -3.11 -13.47
C PHE A 36 8.24 -2.81 -14.91
N PHE A 37 7.27 -2.44 -15.77
CA PHE A 37 7.57 -2.09 -17.16
C PHE A 37 8.34 -0.79 -17.30
N SER A 38 8.17 0.17 -16.39
CA SER A 38 8.97 1.39 -16.38
C SER A 38 10.44 1.09 -16.06
N ILE A 39 10.71 0.27 -15.06
CA ILE A 39 12.07 -0.18 -14.74
C ILE A 39 12.67 -0.97 -15.90
N TYR A 40 11.91 -1.91 -16.46
CA TYR A 40 12.36 -2.72 -17.60
C TYR A 40 12.70 -1.85 -18.84
N SER A 41 11.86 -0.86 -19.17
CA SER A 41 12.12 0.10 -20.26
C SER A 41 13.40 0.89 -20.02
N LYS A 42 13.66 1.33 -18.80
CA LYS A 42 14.89 2.06 -18.46
C LYS A 42 16.14 1.20 -18.58
N ILE A 43 16.06 -0.07 -18.16
CA ILE A 43 17.19 -1.02 -18.28
C ILE A 43 17.55 -1.26 -19.75
N ILE A 44 16.55 -1.31 -20.64
CA ILE A 44 16.77 -1.49 -22.10
C ILE A 44 17.20 -0.18 -22.80
N GLY A 45 17.31 0.93 -22.07
CA GLY A 45 17.74 2.22 -22.64
C GLY A 45 16.65 2.95 -23.43
N LYS A 46 15.37 2.60 -23.28
CA LYS A 46 14.26 3.32 -23.90
C LYS A 46 13.81 4.46 -22.99
N ASN A 47 13.80 5.68 -23.52
CA ASN A 47 13.38 6.87 -22.76
C ASN A 47 11.88 6.93 -22.44
N ASN A 48 11.04 6.12 -23.07
CA ASN A 48 9.60 6.08 -22.85
C ASN A 48 9.15 4.70 -22.38
N SER A 49 8.44 4.66 -21.28
CA SER A 49 7.80 3.43 -20.78
C SER A 49 6.61 3.08 -21.69
N GLN A 50 6.82 2.15 -22.62
CA GLN A 50 5.81 1.70 -23.56
C GLN A 50 5.39 0.27 -23.24
N LEU A 51 4.08 0.06 -23.07
CA LEU A 51 3.46 -1.25 -22.99
C LEU A 51 2.41 -1.38 -24.09
N PHE A 52 2.50 -2.40 -24.94
CA PHE A 52 1.53 -2.66 -26.03
C PHE A 52 1.21 -1.42 -26.89
N LYS A 53 2.24 -0.66 -27.33
CA LYS A 53 2.09 0.58 -28.11
C LYS A 53 1.41 1.75 -27.37
N ARG A 54 1.29 1.70 -26.05
CA ARG A 54 0.81 2.81 -25.21
C ARG A 54 1.94 3.30 -24.31
N THR A 55 2.09 4.61 -24.22
CA THR A 55 3.07 5.28 -23.35
C THR A 55 2.37 5.67 -22.04
N PHE A 56 2.96 5.30 -20.90
CA PHE A 56 2.46 5.78 -19.63
C PHE A 56 2.85 7.24 -19.41
N SER A 57 1.92 8.04 -18.89
CA SER A 57 2.25 9.42 -18.49
C SER A 57 3.22 9.43 -17.30
N LYS A 58 4.08 10.43 -17.23
CA LYS A 58 5.00 10.61 -16.10
C LYS A 58 4.23 10.76 -14.77
N ASP A 59 3.06 11.37 -14.82
CA ASP A 59 2.20 11.55 -13.63
C ASP A 59 1.67 10.21 -13.10
N THR A 60 1.28 9.30 -13.98
CA THR A 60 0.85 7.95 -13.58
C THR A 60 1.99 7.17 -12.93
N LEU A 61 3.20 7.29 -13.47
CA LEU A 61 4.39 6.66 -12.87
C LEU A 61 4.70 7.23 -11.49
N ASN A 62 4.72 8.56 -11.35
CA ASN A 62 5.00 9.21 -10.08
C ASN A 62 3.95 8.85 -9.02
N LYS A 63 2.66 8.88 -9.37
CA LYS A 63 1.57 8.45 -8.47
C LYS A 63 1.73 7.01 -8.02
N SER A 64 2.08 6.10 -8.95
CA SER A 64 2.28 4.67 -8.64
C SER A 64 3.47 4.46 -7.68
N VAL A 65 4.56 5.18 -7.88
CA VAL A 65 5.75 5.09 -7.01
C VAL A 65 5.43 5.63 -5.61
N ILE A 66 4.80 6.81 -5.53
CA ILE A 66 4.41 7.40 -4.24
C ILE A 66 3.49 6.46 -3.48
N LEU A 67 2.53 5.82 -4.15
CA LEU A 67 1.58 4.90 -3.54
C LEU A 67 2.29 3.67 -2.94
N ILE A 68 3.21 3.04 -3.67
CA ILE A 68 3.96 1.89 -3.15
C ILE A 68 4.86 2.29 -1.99
N ILE A 69 5.58 3.41 -2.10
CA ILE A 69 6.49 3.87 -1.04
C ILE A 69 5.68 4.19 0.24
N SER A 70 4.57 4.91 0.12
CA SER A 70 3.72 5.23 1.27
C SER A 70 3.13 3.99 1.94
N ALA A 71 2.74 2.99 1.16
CA ALA A 71 2.26 1.71 1.68
C ALA A 71 3.34 0.94 2.44
N LEU A 72 4.55 0.89 1.90
CA LEU A 72 5.68 0.24 2.56
C LEU A 72 6.05 0.93 3.88
N ILE A 73 6.07 2.27 3.88
CA ILE A 73 6.34 3.06 5.10
C ILE A 73 5.25 2.79 6.15
N LEU A 74 3.97 2.81 5.75
CA LEU A 74 2.86 2.53 6.65
C LEU A 74 2.96 1.13 7.25
N LEU A 75 3.19 0.12 6.42
CA LEU A 75 3.37 -1.26 6.86
C LEU A 75 4.56 -1.38 7.83
N PHE A 76 5.68 -0.75 7.51
CA PHE A 76 6.86 -0.76 8.37
C PHE A 76 6.55 -0.19 9.75
N ILE A 77 5.89 0.98 9.80
CA ILE A 77 5.50 1.62 11.07
C ILE A 77 4.54 0.73 11.86
N CYS A 78 3.51 0.16 11.20
CA CYS A 78 2.54 -0.69 11.88
C CYS A 78 3.16 -1.99 12.40
N VAL A 79 4.01 -2.65 11.61
CA VAL A 79 4.73 -3.85 12.04
C VAL A 79 5.65 -3.54 13.22
N PHE A 80 6.38 -2.42 13.18
CA PHE A 80 7.23 -1.98 14.27
C PHE A 80 6.42 -1.73 15.55
N MET A 81 5.28 -1.04 15.47
CA MET A 81 4.39 -0.83 16.62
C MET A 81 3.82 -2.15 17.15
N LEU A 82 3.40 -3.06 16.27
CA LEU A 82 2.91 -4.38 16.70
C LEU A 82 3.99 -5.17 17.42
N LEU A 83 5.22 -5.18 16.92
CA LEU A 83 6.36 -5.83 17.54
C LEU A 83 6.63 -5.23 18.92
N SER A 84 6.65 -3.91 19.06
CA SER A 84 6.90 -3.21 20.32
C SER A 84 5.85 -3.52 21.40
N ILE A 85 4.56 -3.57 21.01
CA ILE A 85 3.47 -3.88 21.95
C ILE A 85 3.54 -5.35 22.38
N LEU A 86 3.86 -6.24 21.45
CA LEU A 86 3.87 -7.69 21.69
C LEU A 86 5.16 -8.17 22.36
N GLU A 87 6.20 -7.34 22.39
CA GLU A 87 7.48 -7.66 23.04
C GLU A 87 7.33 -7.96 24.54
N ASN A 88 6.33 -7.35 25.19
CA ASN A 88 6.02 -7.58 26.59
C ASN A 88 5.18 -8.85 26.85
N HIS A 89 4.68 -9.51 25.79
CA HIS A 89 3.90 -10.75 25.92
C HIS A 89 4.76 -11.99 25.70
N HIS A 90 5.23 -12.60 26.78
CA HIS A 90 6.11 -13.78 26.78
C HIS A 90 5.58 -14.94 25.95
N TYR A 91 4.27 -15.17 25.94
CA TYR A 91 3.60 -16.26 25.21
C TYR A 91 3.77 -16.20 23.69
N ILE A 92 3.91 -15.03 23.14
CA ILE A 92 3.99 -14.83 21.68
C ILE A 92 5.43 -15.01 21.21
N LYS A 93 6.43 -14.70 22.03
CA LYS A 93 7.85 -14.90 21.74
C LYS A 93 8.25 -16.38 21.60
N GLU A 94 7.56 -17.28 22.28
CA GLU A 94 7.80 -18.73 22.20
C GLU A 94 7.25 -19.36 20.91
N LEU A 95 6.44 -18.63 20.14
CA LEU A 95 5.93 -19.11 18.86
C LEU A 95 7.05 -19.08 17.80
N ASN A 96 7.38 -20.25 17.26
CA ASN A 96 8.28 -20.34 16.11
C ASN A 96 7.81 -19.37 15.00
N ASN A 97 8.75 -18.61 14.44
CA ASN A 97 8.50 -17.67 13.34
C ASN A 97 7.55 -16.51 13.67
N TYR A 98 7.60 -16.04 14.92
CA TYR A 98 6.83 -14.94 15.45
C TYR A 98 6.81 -13.69 14.53
N PHE A 99 7.98 -13.27 14.05
CA PHE A 99 8.11 -12.12 13.13
C PHE A 99 7.29 -12.32 11.84
N PHE A 100 7.41 -13.49 11.20
CA PHE A 100 6.65 -13.79 9.99
C PHE A 100 5.15 -13.82 10.20
N LYS A 101 4.70 -14.26 11.36
CA LYS A 101 3.27 -14.28 11.71
C LYS A 101 2.71 -12.87 11.86
N ILE A 102 3.45 -11.96 12.50
CA ILE A 102 3.03 -10.56 12.62
C ILE A 102 3.05 -9.87 11.26
N LEU A 103 4.11 -10.07 10.48
CA LEU A 103 4.22 -9.51 9.13
C LEU A 103 3.07 -10.02 8.24
N PHE A 104 2.76 -11.30 8.31
CA PHE A 104 1.65 -11.91 7.58
C PHE A 104 0.31 -11.28 7.95
N GLU A 105 0.04 -11.11 9.25
CA GLU A 105 -1.20 -10.51 9.75
C GLU A 105 -1.31 -9.04 9.32
N ALA A 106 -0.22 -8.26 9.42
CA ALA A 106 -0.20 -6.87 9.01
C ALA A 106 -0.45 -6.71 7.49
N VAL A 107 0.23 -7.53 6.66
CA VAL A 107 0.04 -7.47 5.19
C VAL A 107 -1.34 -7.98 4.80
N SER A 108 -1.87 -9.02 5.46
CA SER A 108 -3.23 -9.50 5.24
C SER A 108 -4.29 -8.47 5.61
N ALA A 109 -4.08 -7.75 6.72
CA ALA A 109 -4.96 -6.66 7.15
C ALA A 109 -4.95 -5.50 6.16
N PHE A 110 -3.77 -5.04 5.76
CA PHE A 110 -3.59 -3.95 4.79
C PHE A 110 -4.14 -4.33 3.41
N GLY A 111 -3.81 -5.54 2.93
CA GLY A 111 -4.29 -6.07 1.65
C GLY A 111 -5.78 -6.39 1.63
N THR A 112 -6.48 -6.33 2.78
CA THR A 112 -7.87 -6.74 2.96
C THR A 112 -8.14 -8.18 2.48
N VAL A 113 -7.14 -9.06 2.63
CA VAL A 113 -7.17 -10.45 2.14
C VAL A 113 -7.98 -11.35 3.07
N GLY A 114 -7.85 -11.12 4.39
CA GLY A 114 -8.58 -11.87 5.40
C GLY A 114 -7.96 -13.22 5.79
N LEU A 115 -6.72 -13.49 5.36
CA LEU A 115 -5.97 -14.66 5.80
C LEU A 115 -5.30 -14.39 7.15
N SER A 116 -5.31 -15.36 8.06
CA SER A 116 -4.66 -15.28 9.37
C SER A 116 -3.92 -16.58 9.70
N LEU A 117 -2.79 -16.44 10.38
CA LEU A 117 -2.04 -17.57 10.96
C LEU A 117 -2.43 -17.84 12.41
N GLY A 118 -3.60 -17.31 12.85
CA GLY A 118 -4.16 -17.56 14.17
C GLY A 118 -3.55 -16.72 15.30
N ILE A 119 -2.73 -15.72 14.99
CA ILE A 119 -2.14 -14.84 16.00
C ILE A 119 -3.13 -13.78 16.52
N THR A 120 -4.17 -13.46 15.76
CA THR A 120 -5.16 -12.41 16.07
C THR A 120 -5.82 -12.60 17.43
N SER A 121 -6.09 -13.85 17.86
CA SER A 121 -6.69 -14.18 19.15
C SER A 121 -5.78 -13.82 20.32
N PHE A 122 -4.47 -13.86 20.13
CA PHE A 122 -3.46 -13.58 21.15
C PHE A 122 -3.04 -12.11 21.20
N LEU A 123 -3.52 -11.28 20.24
CA LEU A 123 -3.21 -9.86 20.21
C LEU A 123 -3.85 -9.13 21.40
N SER A 124 -3.08 -8.22 22.02
CA SER A 124 -3.59 -7.28 23.01
C SER A 124 -4.59 -6.32 22.39
N THR A 125 -5.41 -5.65 23.20
CA THR A 125 -6.39 -4.67 22.71
C THR A 125 -5.73 -3.56 21.89
N GLY A 126 -4.55 -3.06 22.31
CA GLY A 126 -3.81 -2.06 21.55
C GLY A 126 -3.35 -2.58 20.17
N ALA A 127 -2.83 -3.80 20.12
CA ALA A 127 -2.43 -4.42 18.86
C ALA A 127 -3.63 -4.64 17.90
N LYS A 128 -4.80 -5.02 18.44
CA LYS A 128 -6.04 -5.15 17.64
C LYS A 128 -6.47 -3.81 17.05
N ILE A 129 -6.36 -2.71 17.78
CA ILE A 129 -6.67 -1.36 17.26
C ILE A 129 -5.76 -1.02 16.08
N ILE A 130 -4.45 -1.30 16.17
CA ILE A 130 -3.51 -1.06 15.05
C ILE A 130 -3.92 -1.87 13.81
N VAL A 131 -4.28 -3.15 13.99
CA VAL A 131 -4.74 -4.00 12.87
C VAL A 131 -6.03 -3.45 12.26
N ILE A 132 -6.99 -2.98 13.06
CA ILE A 132 -8.24 -2.36 12.58
C ILE A 132 -7.94 -1.10 11.77
N LEU A 133 -7.06 -0.22 12.28
CA LEU A 133 -6.64 0.98 11.55
C LEU A 133 -5.97 0.62 10.22
N LEU A 134 -5.15 -0.42 10.21
CA LEU A 134 -4.48 -0.89 9.00
C LEU A 134 -5.49 -1.41 7.97
N MET A 135 -6.51 -2.18 8.40
CA MET A 135 -7.60 -2.62 7.54
C MET A 135 -8.38 -1.44 6.95
N PHE A 136 -8.64 -0.42 7.76
CA PHE A 136 -9.36 0.78 7.33
C PHE A 136 -8.57 1.58 6.29
N LEU A 137 -7.29 1.83 6.54
CA LEU A 137 -6.40 2.53 5.61
C LEU A 137 -6.20 1.76 4.30
N GLY A 138 -6.05 0.43 4.38
CA GLY A 138 -5.98 -0.43 3.20
C GLY A 138 -7.26 -0.44 2.35
N ARG A 139 -8.42 -0.17 2.96
CA ARG A 139 -9.73 -0.13 2.27
C ARG A 139 -10.04 1.19 1.62
N ILE A 140 -9.77 2.30 2.29
CA ILE A 140 -10.03 3.66 1.76
C ILE A 140 -9.04 4.00 0.65
N GLY A 141 -7.83 3.47 0.76
CA GLY A 141 -6.72 3.80 -0.11
C GLY A 141 -5.86 4.93 0.43
N LEU A 142 -4.57 4.70 0.42
CA LEU A 142 -3.58 5.65 0.92
C LEU A 142 -3.59 6.97 0.14
N LEU A 143 -3.79 6.90 -1.17
CA LEU A 143 -3.83 8.08 -2.03
C LEU A 143 -5.05 8.94 -1.73
N THR A 144 -6.22 8.32 -1.55
CA THR A 144 -7.46 9.03 -1.17
C THR A 144 -7.33 9.66 0.21
N PHE A 145 -6.76 8.94 1.17
CA PHE A 145 -6.50 9.46 2.51
C PHE A 145 -5.52 10.64 2.49
N ALA A 146 -4.45 10.54 1.72
CA ALA A 146 -3.49 11.64 1.54
C ALA A 146 -4.13 12.87 0.89
N LEU A 147 -4.98 12.68 -0.13
CA LEU A 147 -5.69 13.77 -0.78
C LEU A 147 -6.66 14.46 0.17
N ILE A 148 -7.42 13.72 0.99
CA ILE A 148 -8.32 14.32 1.99
C ILE A 148 -7.55 15.22 2.97
N ILE A 149 -6.35 14.79 3.42
CA ILE A 149 -5.54 15.57 4.34
C ILE A 149 -4.94 16.81 3.65
N LEU A 150 -4.53 16.69 2.40
CA LEU A 150 -3.92 17.79 1.63
C LEU A 150 -4.97 18.79 1.15
N ASP A 151 -6.12 18.33 0.69
CA ASP A 151 -7.22 19.17 0.18
C ASP A 151 -7.85 20.03 1.29
N ALA A 152 -7.75 19.59 2.55
CA ALA A 152 -8.14 20.41 3.69
C ALA A 152 -7.30 21.72 3.83
N ASN A 153 -6.19 21.85 3.10
CA ASN A 153 -5.28 23.00 3.15
C ASN A 153 -5.22 23.81 1.85
N GLU A 154 -5.81 23.36 0.75
CA GLU A 154 -5.83 24.15 -0.48
C GLU A 154 -6.89 25.24 -0.38
N LYS A 155 -6.42 26.50 -0.32
CA LYS A 155 -7.25 27.66 -0.67
C LYS A 155 -7.57 27.53 -2.14
N ILE A 156 -8.85 27.41 -2.47
CA ILE A 156 -9.33 27.42 -3.86
C ILE A 156 -8.91 28.75 -4.47
N GLU A 157 -7.85 28.77 -5.27
CA GLU A 157 -7.56 29.90 -6.14
C GLU A 157 -8.60 29.93 -7.25
N TYR A 158 -9.58 30.80 -7.09
CA TYR A 158 -10.54 31.08 -8.16
C TYR A 158 -9.81 31.89 -9.25
N SER A 159 -9.56 31.27 -10.38
CA SER A 159 -9.20 31.97 -11.61
C SER A 159 -10.51 32.44 -12.27
N TYR A 160 -10.66 33.74 -12.42
CA TYR A 160 -11.77 34.31 -13.18
C TYR A 160 -11.54 34.03 -14.66
N PRO A 161 -12.65 33.80 -15.46
CA PRO A 161 -12.52 33.67 -16.92
C PRO A 161 -11.88 34.92 -17.51
N GLU A 162 -10.87 34.73 -18.36
CA GLU A 162 -10.27 35.82 -19.14
C GLU A 162 -11.25 36.22 -20.24
N GLU A 163 -11.69 37.48 -20.25
CA GLU A 163 -12.46 38.04 -21.34
C GLU A 163 -11.53 38.89 -22.22
N ASP A 164 -11.47 38.53 -23.52
CA ASP A 164 -10.79 39.33 -24.51
C ASP A 164 -11.61 40.60 -24.83
N LEU A 165 -11.15 41.74 -24.29
CA LEU A 165 -11.70 43.03 -24.62
C LEU A 165 -11.14 43.50 -25.96
N MET A 166 -12.01 43.67 -26.99
CA MET A 166 -11.65 44.33 -28.22
C MET A 166 -11.28 45.80 -27.92
N ILE A 167 -9.99 46.09 -28.06
CA ILE A 167 -9.50 47.44 -28.01
C ILE A 167 -9.52 47.97 -29.46
N GLY A 168 -10.44 48.91 -29.72
CA GLY A 168 -10.56 49.57 -31.05
C GLY A 168 -9.45 50.56 -31.32
#